data_05f3b2b03ac8d3398e0b1b647abe8962
#
_entry.id   05f3b2b03ac8d3398e0b1b647abe8962
#
_cell.length_a   1.000
_cell.length_b   1.000
_cell.length_c   1.000
_cell.angle_alpha   90.00
_cell.angle_beta   90.00
_cell.angle_gamma   90.00
#
_symmetry.space_group_name_H-M   'P 1'
#
loop_
_entity.id
_entity.type
_entity.pdbx_description
1 polymer ?
#
loop_
_entity_poly.entity_id
_entity_poly.type
_entity_poly.pdbx_seq_one_letter_code
_entity_poly.pdbx_strand_id
1 'polypeptide(L)'
;RFIRIENCLNHDAKLQRNLNIVLNVLNKHHIDAYDNKTKRGIRYITLRLLDDKCALCLVSGSDEIDEAIIQEILLNSDIASIYQSINTSKSHEIYGKNMRHLGGSKALVFTYKDLKMEISIRSFMQLNTQAAFKLYDYVYNLVDDDNKLIIEAYSGLGLMSFLLHEKAEEVVGIEIIEDAVRNANANVKRNKINNIKFITGDCADVLYHKYRKTHIDTLIVDPPRTGLDDRMLECLLKAKPDNIIYISCNPATLSKNINTLLGQYRIKSIRAFDLFPNTQHVETVVQLIRKNS
;
A
#
# COMPACT_ATOMS: atom_id res chain seq x y z
N ARG A 1 -28.31 -5.14 -3.91
CA ARG A 1 -28.44 -5.90 -5.18
C ARG A 1 -27.08 -5.91 -5.85
N PHE A 2 -26.53 -7.10 -6.18
CA PHE A 2 -25.29 -7.22 -6.96
C PHE A 2 -25.62 -7.04 -8.44
N ILE A 3 -24.76 -6.29 -9.14
CA ILE A 3 -24.84 -6.09 -10.57
C ILE A 3 -23.65 -6.85 -11.19
N ARG A 4 -23.91 -7.70 -12.17
CA ARG A 4 -22.86 -8.37 -12.93
C ARG A 4 -22.16 -7.35 -13.83
N ILE A 5 -20.85 -7.25 -13.72
CA ILE A 5 -19.99 -6.44 -14.58
C ILE A 5 -19.11 -7.41 -15.37
N GLU A 6 -19.27 -7.42 -16.69
CA GLU A 6 -18.49 -8.30 -17.57
C GLU A 6 -17.13 -7.72 -17.92
N ASN A 7 -17.03 -6.39 -17.95
CA ASN A 7 -15.79 -5.67 -18.21
C ASN A 7 -15.77 -4.38 -17.40
N CYS A 8 -14.69 -4.13 -16.68
CA CYS A 8 -14.51 -2.93 -15.88
C CYS A 8 -13.48 -2.02 -16.56
N LEU A 9 -13.87 -0.78 -16.89
CA LEU A 9 -12.98 0.20 -17.54
C LEU A 9 -11.75 0.58 -16.69
N ASN A 10 -11.81 0.34 -15.38
CA ASN A 10 -10.70 0.60 -14.48
C ASN A 10 -9.76 -0.61 -14.32
N HIS A 11 -10.10 -1.76 -14.89
CA HIS A 11 -9.19 -2.90 -14.90
C HIS A 11 -8.20 -2.77 -16.05
N ASP A 12 -6.94 -3.06 -15.76
CA ASP A 12 -5.98 -3.40 -16.81
C ASP A 12 -6.49 -4.60 -17.62
N ALA A 13 -6.28 -4.58 -18.94
CA ALA A 13 -6.76 -5.65 -19.84
C ALA A 13 -6.23 -7.04 -19.44
N LYS A 14 -4.99 -7.10 -18.91
CA LYS A 14 -4.37 -8.33 -18.43
C LYS A 14 -5.04 -8.84 -17.15
N LEU A 15 -5.38 -7.93 -16.22
CA LEU A 15 -6.16 -8.28 -15.02
C LEU A 15 -7.53 -8.84 -15.41
N GLN A 16 -8.23 -8.18 -16.33
CA GLN A 16 -9.56 -8.62 -16.76
C GLN A 16 -9.50 -9.99 -17.45
N ARG A 17 -8.49 -10.24 -18.29
CA ARG A 17 -8.27 -11.54 -18.93
C ARG A 17 -8.03 -12.63 -17.88
N ASN A 18 -7.14 -12.41 -16.93
CA ASN A 18 -6.85 -13.38 -15.87
C ASN A 18 -8.07 -13.64 -14.98
N LEU A 19 -8.86 -12.61 -14.64
CA LEU A 19 -10.11 -12.79 -13.92
C LEU A 19 -11.07 -13.70 -14.67
N ASN A 20 -11.25 -13.50 -15.96
CA ASN A 20 -12.13 -14.31 -16.80
C ASN A 20 -11.67 -15.78 -16.86
N ILE A 21 -10.36 -16.02 -16.97
CA ILE A 21 -9.78 -17.38 -16.91
C ILE A 21 -10.09 -18.04 -15.57
N VAL A 22 -9.82 -17.34 -14.45
CA VAL A 22 -10.12 -17.86 -13.11
C VAL A 22 -11.60 -18.21 -12.96
N LEU A 23 -12.50 -17.32 -13.36
CA LEU A 23 -13.94 -17.56 -13.30
C LEU A 23 -14.36 -18.77 -14.14
N ASN A 24 -13.81 -18.93 -15.34
CA ASN A 24 -14.10 -20.07 -16.22
C ASN A 24 -13.63 -21.40 -15.60
N VAL A 25 -12.42 -21.42 -15.01
CA VAL A 25 -11.91 -22.62 -14.34
C VAL A 25 -12.77 -22.97 -13.12
N LEU A 26 -13.08 -21.98 -12.26
CA LEU A 26 -13.94 -22.22 -11.09
C LEU A 26 -15.32 -22.75 -11.49
N ASN A 27 -15.95 -22.18 -12.53
CA ASN A 27 -17.25 -22.65 -13.05
C ASN A 27 -17.17 -24.05 -13.65
N LYS A 28 -16.13 -24.38 -14.40
CA LYS A 28 -15.89 -25.73 -14.96
C LYS A 28 -15.79 -26.79 -13.87
N HIS A 29 -15.18 -26.45 -12.74
CA HIS A 29 -15.03 -27.34 -11.59
C HIS A 29 -16.19 -27.23 -10.57
N HIS A 30 -17.28 -26.56 -10.93
CA HIS A 30 -18.47 -26.40 -10.10
C HIS A 30 -18.20 -25.83 -8.70
N ILE A 31 -17.25 -24.87 -8.62
CA ILE A 31 -16.97 -24.17 -7.36
C ILE A 31 -18.03 -23.10 -7.13
N ASP A 32 -18.78 -23.24 -6.06
CA ASP A 32 -19.88 -22.35 -5.71
C ASP A 32 -19.40 -21.00 -5.14
N ALA A 33 -20.28 -20.00 -5.24
CA ALA A 33 -20.15 -18.76 -4.49
C ALA A 33 -20.36 -19.02 -2.99
N TYR A 34 -19.70 -18.19 -2.16
CA TYR A 34 -19.75 -18.34 -0.70
C TYR A 34 -21.17 -18.27 -0.14
N ASP A 35 -21.53 -19.29 0.61
CA ASP A 35 -22.79 -19.38 1.36
C ASP A 35 -22.57 -19.10 2.84
N ASN A 36 -23.32 -18.14 3.40
CA ASN A 36 -23.19 -17.72 4.80
C ASN A 36 -23.65 -18.77 5.81
N LYS A 37 -24.51 -19.75 5.41
CA LYS A 37 -25.01 -20.80 6.30
C LYS A 37 -24.02 -21.94 6.39
N THR A 38 -23.58 -22.44 5.23
CA THR A 38 -22.65 -23.58 5.14
C THR A 38 -21.20 -23.15 5.39
N LYS A 39 -20.87 -21.83 5.25
CA LYS A 39 -19.50 -21.28 5.33
C LYS A 39 -18.58 -21.88 4.28
N ARG A 40 -19.09 -22.22 3.09
CA ARG A 40 -18.39 -22.83 1.98
C ARG A 40 -18.43 -21.95 0.72
N GLY A 41 -17.55 -22.23 -0.23
CA GLY A 41 -17.46 -21.54 -1.51
C GLY A 41 -16.53 -20.32 -1.54
N ILE A 42 -16.42 -19.66 -2.71
CA ILE A 42 -15.56 -18.50 -2.93
C ILE A 42 -16.30 -17.20 -2.61
N ARG A 43 -15.75 -16.43 -1.68
CA ARG A 43 -16.31 -15.15 -1.22
C ARG A 43 -15.81 -13.95 -2.04
N TYR A 44 -14.50 -13.90 -2.28
CA TYR A 44 -13.86 -12.87 -3.10
C TYR A 44 -12.74 -13.49 -3.94
N ILE A 45 -12.51 -12.89 -5.08
CA ILE A 45 -11.33 -13.12 -5.92
C ILE A 45 -10.56 -11.80 -5.93
N THR A 46 -9.33 -11.81 -5.43
CA THR A 46 -8.47 -10.63 -5.52
C THR A 46 -7.31 -10.91 -6.47
N LEU A 47 -7.10 -10.00 -7.41
CA LEU A 47 -6.02 -10.06 -8.37
C LEU A 47 -5.15 -8.82 -8.22
N ARG A 48 -3.85 -9.02 -8.34
CA ARG A 48 -2.87 -7.94 -8.33
C ARG A 48 -1.92 -8.12 -9.50
N LEU A 49 -1.78 -7.09 -10.31
CA LEU A 49 -0.82 -7.03 -11.39
C LEU A 49 0.40 -6.22 -10.93
N LEU A 50 1.59 -6.78 -11.11
CA LEU A 50 2.87 -6.13 -10.86
C LEU A 50 3.80 -6.48 -12.01
N ASP A 51 4.28 -5.47 -12.72
CA ASP A 51 4.94 -5.62 -14.00
C ASP A 51 4.08 -6.50 -14.92
N ASP A 52 4.60 -7.63 -15.33
CA ASP A 52 3.88 -8.58 -16.17
C ASP A 52 3.31 -9.79 -15.43
N LYS A 53 3.43 -9.83 -14.11
CA LYS A 53 3.01 -10.97 -13.28
C LYS A 53 1.76 -10.65 -12.48
N CYS A 54 0.87 -11.63 -12.38
CA CYS A 54 -0.36 -11.51 -11.61
C CYS A 54 -0.29 -12.39 -10.36
N ALA A 55 -0.74 -11.88 -9.22
CA ALA A 55 -1.01 -12.67 -8.03
C ALA A 55 -2.52 -12.80 -7.81
N LEU A 56 -2.96 -14.01 -7.50
CA LEU A 56 -4.34 -14.36 -7.20
C LEU A 56 -4.47 -14.72 -5.73
N CYS A 57 -5.49 -14.19 -5.05
CA CYS A 57 -5.96 -14.78 -3.81
C CYS A 57 -7.44 -15.15 -3.93
N LEU A 58 -7.73 -16.41 -3.72
CA LEU A 58 -9.07 -16.94 -3.57
C LEU A 58 -9.49 -16.83 -2.10
N VAL A 59 -10.37 -15.89 -1.81
CA VAL A 59 -10.92 -15.76 -0.45
C VAL A 59 -12.13 -16.67 -0.36
N SER A 60 -12.04 -17.71 0.49
CA SER A 60 -13.02 -18.77 0.56
C SER A 60 -13.55 -18.99 1.98
N GLY A 61 -14.54 -19.86 2.07
CA GLY A 61 -14.93 -20.53 3.29
C GLY A 61 -13.86 -21.52 3.77
N SER A 62 -14.32 -22.53 4.49
CA SER A 62 -13.46 -23.57 5.08
C SER A 62 -13.04 -24.67 4.09
N ASP A 63 -13.46 -24.56 2.83
CA ASP A 63 -13.18 -25.57 1.82
C ASP A 63 -11.73 -25.64 1.44
N GLU A 64 -11.25 -26.83 1.15
CA GLU A 64 -9.99 -27.02 0.42
C GLU A 64 -10.23 -26.82 -1.08
N ILE A 65 -9.27 -26.17 -1.73
CA ILE A 65 -9.29 -25.98 -3.18
C ILE A 65 -8.41 -27.07 -3.79
N ASP A 66 -8.99 -27.84 -4.70
CA ASP A 66 -8.31 -28.94 -5.35
C ASP A 66 -7.06 -28.47 -6.11
N GLU A 67 -5.99 -29.23 -6.01
CA GLU A 67 -4.72 -28.94 -6.70
C GLU A 67 -4.90 -28.90 -8.22
N ALA A 68 -5.79 -29.72 -8.78
CA ALA A 68 -6.10 -29.70 -10.21
C ALA A 68 -6.61 -28.34 -10.70
N ILE A 69 -7.43 -27.65 -9.88
CA ILE A 69 -7.92 -26.29 -10.16
C ILE A 69 -6.75 -25.30 -10.19
N ILE A 70 -5.85 -25.42 -9.22
CA ILE A 70 -4.69 -24.55 -9.10
C ILE A 70 -3.75 -24.72 -10.30
N GLN A 71 -3.46 -25.95 -10.67
CA GLN A 71 -2.63 -26.26 -11.83
C GLN A 71 -3.29 -25.76 -13.14
N GLU A 72 -4.59 -25.95 -13.31
CA GLU A 72 -5.28 -25.47 -14.50
C GLU A 72 -5.26 -23.93 -14.61
N ILE A 73 -5.39 -23.21 -13.48
CA ILE A 73 -5.26 -21.74 -13.45
C ILE A 73 -3.84 -21.32 -13.86
N LEU A 74 -2.80 -21.94 -13.26
CA LEU A 74 -1.41 -21.60 -13.54
C LEU A 74 -1.01 -21.85 -15.00
N LEU A 75 -1.53 -22.92 -15.61
CA LEU A 75 -1.22 -23.29 -17.01
C LEU A 75 -1.89 -22.38 -18.05
N ASN A 76 -3.05 -21.82 -17.73
CA ASN A 76 -3.88 -21.08 -18.70
C ASN A 76 -3.82 -19.56 -18.52
N SER A 77 -3.11 -19.05 -17.53
CA SER A 77 -3.07 -17.63 -17.18
C SER A 77 -1.66 -17.09 -16.97
N ASP A 78 -1.53 -15.76 -16.82
CA ASP A 78 -0.29 -15.11 -16.40
C ASP A 78 -0.16 -15.02 -14.86
N ILE A 79 -0.94 -15.82 -14.13
CA ILE A 79 -0.91 -15.83 -12.67
C ILE A 79 0.35 -16.56 -12.21
N ALA A 80 1.23 -15.82 -11.54
CA ALA A 80 2.52 -16.33 -11.06
C ALA A 80 2.47 -16.79 -9.60
N SER A 81 1.41 -16.46 -8.87
CA SER A 81 1.28 -16.77 -7.42
C SER A 81 -0.19 -16.93 -7.06
N ILE A 82 -0.53 -18.03 -6.38
CA ILE A 82 -1.90 -18.31 -5.94
C ILE A 82 -1.92 -18.55 -4.43
N TYR A 83 -2.80 -17.83 -3.76
CA TYR A 83 -3.09 -17.98 -2.35
C TYR A 83 -4.56 -18.28 -2.10
N GLN A 84 -4.84 -18.95 -1.00
CA GLN A 84 -6.16 -19.04 -0.40
C GLN A 84 -6.18 -18.28 0.91
N SER A 85 -7.20 -17.45 1.12
CA SER A 85 -7.48 -16.82 2.40
C SER A 85 -8.80 -17.33 2.96
N ILE A 86 -8.78 -17.96 4.11
CA ILE A 86 -10.02 -18.48 4.73
C ILE A 86 -10.68 -17.37 5.54
N ASN A 87 -11.84 -16.89 5.08
CA ASN A 87 -12.61 -15.85 5.74
C ASN A 87 -14.08 -16.20 5.89
N THR A 88 -14.43 -16.74 7.06
CA THR A 88 -15.81 -17.05 7.45
C THR A 88 -16.42 -16.00 8.39
N SER A 89 -15.69 -14.91 8.68
CA SER A 89 -16.11 -13.85 9.58
C SER A 89 -17.23 -12.98 8.98
N LYS A 90 -17.93 -12.24 9.85
CA LYS A 90 -18.89 -11.22 9.44
C LYS A 90 -18.24 -9.82 9.30
N SER A 91 -16.92 -9.73 9.47
CA SER A 91 -16.19 -8.46 9.33
C SER A 91 -16.19 -7.97 7.89
N HIS A 92 -15.90 -6.68 7.71
CA HIS A 92 -15.71 -6.06 6.39
C HIS A 92 -14.31 -6.33 5.79
N GLU A 93 -13.45 -7.03 6.52
CA GLU A 93 -12.13 -7.40 6.02
C GLU A 93 -12.26 -8.41 4.87
N ILE A 94 -11.51 -8.18 3.81
CA ILE A 94 -11.46 -9.09 2.66
C ILE A 94 -10.75 -10.39 3.05
N TYR A 95 -9.55 -10.26 3.63
CA TYR A 95 -8.73 -11.42 4.00
C TYR A 95 -9.06 -11.91 5.42
N GLY A 96 -9.06 -13.22 5.57
CA GLY A 96 -9.12 -13.86 6.89
C GLY A 96 -7.73 -13.93 7.55
N LYS A 97 -7.70 -14.41 8.78
CA LYS A 97 -6.44 -14.57 9.55
C LYS A 97 -5.51 -15.61 8.89
N ASN A 98 -6.07 -16.72 8.42
CA ASN A 98 -5.31 -17.81 7.84
C ASN A 98 -5.16 -17.63 6.33
N MET A 99 -3.93 -17.76 5.86
CA MET A 99 -3.59 -17.68 4.45
C MET A 99 -2.68 -18.85 4.09
N ARG A 100 -2.99 -19.55 3.00
CA ARG A 100 -2.23 -20.69 2.47
C ARG A 100 -1.71 -20.33 1.07
N HIS A 101 -0.44 -20.62 0.82
CA HIS A 101 0.09 -20.63 -0.53
C HIS A 101 -0.33 -21.94 -1.22
N LEU A 102 -0.95 -21.82 -2.39
CA LEU A 102 -1.49 -22.95 -3.15
C LEU A 102 -0.62 -23.33 -4.36
N GLY A 103 0.05 -22.35 -4.97
CA GLY A 103 0.87 -22.65 -6.14
C GLY A 103 1.61 -21.44 -6.71
N GLY A 104 2.58 -21.69 -7.55
CA GLY A 104 3.45 -20.67 -8.14
C GLY A 104 4.48 -20.08 -7.16
N SER A 105 4.86 -18.85 -7.35
CA SER A 105 5.82 -18.12 -6.49
C SER A 105 5.19 -17.72 -5.17
N LYS A 106 5.94 -17.78 -4.06
CA LYS A 106 5.44 -17.34 -2.74
C LYS A 106 5.22 -15.83 -2.62
N ALA A 107 5.90 -15.04 -3.46
CA ALA A 107 5.73 -13.59 -3.51
C ALA A 107 6.01 -13.10 -4.92
N LEU A 108 5.51 -11.90 -5.23
CA LEU A 108 5.87 -11.20 -6.45
C LEU A 108 7.05 -10.29 -6.17
N VAL A 109 7.97 -10.23 -7.13
CA VAL A 109 9.06 -9.25 -7.14
C VAL A 109 8.82 -8.33 -8.32
N PHE A 110 8.82 -7.04 -8.09
CA PHE A 110 8.80 -6.01 -9.13
C PHE A 110 10.03 -5.12 -9.02
N THR A 111 10.35 -4.45 -10.12
CA THR A 111 11.45 -3.50 -10.14
C THR A 111 10.90 -2.11 -10.39
N TYR A 112 11.28 -1.16 -9.54
CA TYR A 112 11.01 0.25 -9.76
C TYR A 112 12.30 1.03 -9.65
N LYS A 113 12.72 1.68 -10.74
CA LYS A 113 14.09 2.18 -10.92
C LYS A 113 15.07 1.01 -10.69
N ASP A 114 16.06 1.18 -9.83
CA ASP A 114 17.04 0.12 -9.51
C ASP A 114 16.65 -0.74 -8.29
N LEU A 115 15.47 -0.47 -7.69
CA LEU A 115 14.98 -1.13 -6.48
C LEU A 115 14.21 -2.40 -6.84
N LYS A 116 14.62 -3.53 -6.26
CA LYS A 116 13.90 -4.81 -6.36
C LYS A 116 13.05 -5.03 -5.11
N MET A 117 11.74 -4.88 -5.27
CA MET A 117 10.79 -4.97 -4.17
C MET A 117 10.03 -6.28 -4.22
N GLU A 118 10.10 -7.06 -3.14
CA GLU A 118 9.23 -8.20 -2.93
C GLU A 118 7.97 -7.75 -2.20
N ILE A 119 6.83 -8.17 -2.71
CA ILE A 119 5.52 -7.84 -2.13
C ILE A 119 4.75 -9.12 -1.82
N SER A 120 4.22 -9.20 -0.61
CA SER A 120 3.30 -10.27 -0.24
C SER A 120 1.88 -9.97 -0.74
N ILE A 121 1.05 -11.01 -0.83
CA ILE A 121 -0.34 -10.85 -1.25
C ILE A 121 -1.16 -9.95 -0.30
N ARG A 122 -0.76 -9.84 0.97
CA ARG A 122 -1.40 -8.98 1.97
C ARG A 122 -0.93 -7.54 1.97
N SER A 123 0.25 -7.29 1.43
CA SER A 123 0.84 -5.94 1.47
C SER A 123 0.01 -4.98 0.64
N PHE A 124 -0.24 -3.79 1.18
CA PHE A 124 -0.89 -2.73 0.41
C PHE A 124 0.07 -2.18 -0.65
N MET A 125 -0.44 -1.95 -1.83
CA MET A 125 0.20 -1.19 -2.89
C MET A 125 -0.90 -0.54 -3.73
N GLN A 126 -0.65 0.64 -4.24
CA GLN A 126 -1.59 1.37 -5.10
C GLN A 126 -1.93 0.53 -6.35
N LEU A 127 -3.22 0.38 -6.63
CA LEU A 127 -3.70 -0.47 -7.74
C LEU A 127 -3.28 0.06 -9.10
N ASN A 128 -3.31 1.37 -9.28
CA ASN A 128 -2.79 2.03 -10.48
C ASN A 128 -1.31 2.36 -10.27
N THR A 129 -0.45 1.37 -10.48
CA THR A 129 1.00 1.47 -10.24
C THR A 129 1.66 2.55 -11.09
N GLN A 130 1.23 2.74 -12.34
CA GLN A 130 1.80 3.77 -13.22
C GLN A 130 1.50 5.19 -12.71
N ALA A 131 0.27 5.46 -12.27
CA ALA A 131 -0.07 6.74 -11.68
C ALA A 131 0.60 6.94 -10.31
N ALA A 132 0.69 5.87 -9.51
CA ALA A 132 1.40 5.91 -8.22
C ALA A 132 2.89 6.23 -8.40
N PHE A 133 3.55 5.66 -9.39
CA PHE A 133 4.96 5.96 -9.67
C PHE A 133 5.17 7.43 -10.06
N LYS A 134 4.25 8.04 -10.83
CA LYS A 134 4.31 9.49 -11.11
C LYS A 134 4.14 10.34 -9.84
N LEU A 135 3.29 9.91 -8.90
CA LEU A 135 3.16 10.56 -7.60
C LEU A 135 4.45 10.42 -6.79
N TYR A 136 5.02 9.22 -6.73
CA TYR A 136 6.27 8.97 -5.99
C TYR A 136 7.45 9.74 -6.59
N ASP A 137 7.57 9.82 -7.92
CA ASP A 137 8.58 10.66 -8.58
C ASP A 137 8.39 12.14 -8.26
N TYR A 138 7.14 12.61 -8.17
CA TYR A 138 6.87 13.99 -7.76
C TYR A 138 7.31 14.23 -6.32
N VAL A 139 6.97 13.33 -5.39
CA VAL A 139 7.40 13.44 -3.98
C VAL A 139 8.93 13.40 -3.87
N TYR A 140 9.60 12.51 -4.61
CA TYR A 140 11.06 12.45 -4.68
C TYR A 140 11.67 13.80 -5.05
N ASN A 141 11.08 14.52 -6.02
CA ASN A 141 11.55 15.82 -6.47
C ASN A 141 11.22 16.98 -5.51
N LEU A 142 10.34 16.78 -4.53
CA LEU A 142 10.05 17.77 -3.48
C LEU A 142 11.03 17.71 -2.31
N VAL A 143 11.77 16.62 -2.19
CA VAL A 143 12.76 16.39 -1.13
C VAL A 143 14.11 16.86 -1.62
N ASP A 144 14.71 17.79 -0.88
CA ASP A 144 16.07 18.28 -1.15
C ASP A 144 17.07 17.13 -0.91
N ASP A 145 18.27 17.27 -1.45
CA ASP A 145 19.40 16.37 -1.16
C ASP A 145 20.02 16.73 0.20
N ASP A 146 20.87 15.87 0.74
CA ASP A 146 21.63 16.08 1.98
C ASP A 146 20.80 16.21 3.27
N ASN A 147 19.62 15.55 3.35
CA ASN A 147 18.89 15.44 4.60
C ASN A 147 19.70 14.57 5.59
N LYS A 148 19.69 14.93 6.87
CA LYS A 148 20.22 14.05 7.94
C LYS A 148 19.20 12.98 8.27
N LEU A 149 17.93 13.36 8.40
CA LEU A 149 16.86 12.45 8.77
C LEU A 149 15.60 12.71 7.94
N ILE A 150 15.17 11.67 7.23
CA ILE A 150 13.83 11.59 6.62
C ILE A 150 13.00 10.59 7.41
N ILE A 151 11.77 10.95 7.75
CA ILE A 151 10.80 10.02 8.35
C ILE A 151 9.60 9.85 7.42
N GLU A 152 9.23 8.60 7.13
CA GLU A 152 7.98 8.23 6.45
C GLU A 152 7.04 7.61 7.47
N ALA A 153 5.98 8.32 7.84
CA ALA A 153 4.91 7.80 8.69
C ALA A 153 3.81 7.14 7.84
N TYR A 154 3.25 6.04 8.33
CA TYR A 154 2.31 5.17 7.59
C TYR A 154 2.97 4.52 6.39
N SER A 155 4.20 4.04 6.55
CA SER A 155 5.09 3.69 5.45
C SER A 155 4.67 2.45 4.64
N GLY A 156 3.78 1.61 5.17
CA GLY A 156 3.39 0.37 4.49
C GLY A 156 4.61 -0.51 4.13
N LEU A 157 4.83 -0.73 2.85
CA LEU A 157 6.02 -1.44 2.32
C LEU A 157 7.28 -0.57 2.29
N GLY A 158 7.15 0.72 2.55
CA GLY A 158 8.26 1.66 2.58
C GLY A 158 8.80 2.07 1.22
N LEU A 159 8.02 1.96 0.14
CA LEU A 159 8.52 2.27 -1.20
C LEU A 159 9.07 3.70 -1.28
N MET A 160 8.44 4.66 -0.60
CA MET A 160 8.94 6.03 -0.53
C MET A 160 10.25 6.13 0.25
N SER A 161 10.38 5.42 1.38
CA SER A 161 11.65 5.32 2.11
C SER A 161 12.78 4.78 1.23
N PHE A 162 12.47 3.75 0.41
CA PHE A 162 13.44 3.21 -0.54
C PHE A 162 13.84 4.20 -1.62
N LEU A 163 12.90 4.98 -2.15
CA LEU A 163 13.20 5.99 -3.16
C LEU A 163 14.05 7.15 -2.62
N LEU A 164 13.88 7.47 -1.35
CA LEU A 164 14.52 8.63 -0.73
C LEU A 164 15.83 8.30 -0.02
N HIS A 165 16.28 7.05 0.00
CA HIS A 165 17.45 6.64 0.77
C HIS A 165 18.75 7.33 0.32
N GLU A 166 18.86 7.67 -0.96
CA GLU A 166 20.03 8.39 -1.48
C GLU A 166 20.04 9.88 -1.11
N LYS A 167 18.92 10.42 -0.61
CA LYS A 167 18.73 11.83 -0.25
C LYS A 167 18.95 12.12 1.25
N ALA A 168 19.32 11.11 2.03
CA ALA A 168 19.47 11.28 3.47
C ALA A 168 20.57 10.40 4.06
N GLU A 169 21.13 10.85 5.20
CA GLU A 169 22.02 10.01 6.01
C GLU A 169 21.26 8.86 6.66
N GLU A 170 20.02 9.10 7.09
CA GLU A 170 19.11 8.10 7.66
C GLU A 170 17.67 8.28 7.16
N VAL A 171 17.02 7.18 6.82
CA VAL A 171 15.57 7.14 6.51
C VAL A 171 14.89 6.18 7.47
N VAL A 172 13.77 6.62 8.05
CA VAL A 172 12.99 5.85 9.02
C VAL A 172 11.56 5.70 8.53
N GLY A 173 11.14 4.47 8.23
CA GLY A 173 9.74 4.14 7.99
C GLY A 173 9.04 3.72 9.30
N ILE A 174 7.85 4.25 9.55
CA ILE A 174 7.02 3.88 10.71
C ILE A 174 5.71 3.29 10.20
N GLU A 175 5.40 2.07 10.63
CA GLU A 175 4.21 1.35 10.21
C GLU A 175 3.65 0.53 11.36
N ILE A 176 2.33 0.52 11.54
CA ILE A 176 1.67 -0.22 12.63
C ILE A 176 1.56 -1.72 12.33
N ILE A 177 1.54 -2.09 11.04
CA ILE A 177 1.36 -3.49 10.61
C ILE A 177 2.72 -4.20 10.60
N GLU A 178 2.94 -5.07 11.57
CA GLU A 178 4.19 -5.83 11.74
C GLU A 178 4.60 -6.61 10.47
N ASP A 179 3.64 -7.22 9.77
CA ASP A 179 3.91 -7.96 8.53
C ASP A 179 4.46 -7.05 7.43
N ALA A 180 3.98 -5.82 7.32
CA ALA A 180 4.49 -4.84 6.36
C ALA A 180 5.92 -4.43 6.72
N VAL A 181 6.19 -4.15 8.00
CA VAL A 181 7.55 -3.83 8.50
C VAL A 181 8.52 -4.98 8.25
N ARG A 182 8.10 -6.23 8.49
CA ARG A 182 8.93 -7.42 8.22
C ARG A 182 9.28 -7.53 6.73
N ASN A 183 8.32 -7.31 5.83
CA ASN A 183 8.54 -7.32 4.39
C ASN A 183 9.44 -6.15 3.95
N ALA A 184 9.24 -4.96 4.50
CA ALA A 184 10.09 -3.80 4.23
C ALA A 184 11.54 -4.06 4.63
N ASN A 185 11.80 -4.59 5.84
CA ASN A 185 13.14 -4.96 6.28
C ASN A 185 13.78 -6.08 5.44
N ALA A 186 12.99 -7.02 4.91
CA ALA A 186 13.51 -8.02 3.97
C ALA A 186 13.95 -7.36 2.65
N ASN A 187 13.21 -6.36 2.17
CA ASN A 187 13.57 -5.57 0.99
C ASN A 187 14.81 -4.69 1.21
N VAL A 188 15.02 -4.14 2.41
CA VAL A 188 16.27 -3.43 2.77
C VAL A 188 17.48 -4.35 2.55
N LYS A 189 17.42 -5.58 3.08
CA LYS A 189 18.49 -6.58 2.90
C LYS A 189 18.67 -6.99 1.44
N ARG A 190 17.57 -7.17 0.68
CA ARG A 190 17.58 -7.54 -0.74
C ARG A 190 18.30 -6.50 -1.60
N ASN A 191 18.06 -5.23 -1.32
CA ASN A 191 18.67 -4.11 -2.05
C ASN A 191 20.02 -3.68 -1.48
N LYS A 192 20.51 -4.33 -0.41
CA LYS A 192 21.78 -4.04 0.27
C LYS A 192 21.89 -2.56 0.73
N ILE A 193 20.78 -1.98 1.13
CA ILE A 193 20.70 -0.60 1.64
C ILE A 193 20.98 -0.64 3.14
N ASN A 194 21.73 0.31 3.67
CA ASN A 194 22.20 0.31 5.07
C ASN A 194 21.70 1.50 5.89
N ASN A 195 21.11 2.48 5.25
CA ASN A 195 20.63 3.72 5.89
C ASN A 195 19.09 3.81 6.01
N ILE A 196 18.37 2.72 5.75
CA ILE A 196 16.92 2.63 6.00
C ILE A 196 16.67 1.71 7.19
N LYS A 197 15.78 2.12 8.08
CA LYS A 197 15.21 1.24 9.10
C LYS A 197 13.69 1.38 9.16
N PHE A 198 12.99 0.28 9.43
CA PHE A 198 11.54 0.28 9.65
C PHE A 198 11.23 -0.05 11.11
N ILE A 199 10.27 0.68 11.69
CA ILE A 199 9.84 0.56 13.08
C ILE A 199 8.36 0.19 13.10
N THR A 200 8.03 -0.92 13.78
CA THR A 200 6.62 -1.27 14.05
C THR A 200 6.10 -0.42 15.21
N GLY A 201 4.98 0.28 14.97
CA GLY A 201 4.31 1.05 16.00
C GLY A 201 3.34 2.10 15.48
N ASP A 202 2.56 2.67 16.37
CA ASP A 202 1.75 3.85 16.07
C ASP A 202 2.66 5.04 15.75
N CYS A 203 2.35 5.77 14.69
CA CYS A 203 3.20 6.84 14.19
C CYS A 203 3.39 7.98 15.21
N ALA A 204 2.31 8.39 15.87
CA ALA A 204 2.37 9.46 16.88
C ALA A 204 3.19 9.02 18.10
N ASP A 205 3.02 7.77 18.56
CA ASP A 205 3.77 7.24 19.69
C ASP A 205 5.27 7.14 19.39
N VAL A 206 5.63 6.62 18.21
CA VAL A 206 7.05 6.51 17.80
C VAL A 206 7.68 7.89 17.66
N LEU A 207 7.01 8.83 16.99
CA LEU A 207 7.50 10.21 16.86
C LEU A 207 7.67 10.87 18.24
N TYR A 208 6.69 10.77 19.12
CA TYR A 208 6.74 11.37 20.43
C TYR A 208 7.85 10.78 21.30
N HIS A 209 7.99 9.45 21.37
CA HIS A 209 8.93 8.82 22.28
C HIS A 209 10.37 8.79 21.76
N LYS A 210 10.56 8.63 20.45
CA LYS A 210 11.90 8.46 19.87
C LYS A 210 12.46 9.72 19.21
N TYR A 211 11.60 10.56 18.60
CA TYR A 211 12.06 11.65 17.71
C TYR A 211 11.68 13.05 18.17
N ARG A 212 10.95 13.24 19.27
CA ARG A 212 10.51 14.56 19.77
C ARG A 212 11.61 15.59 20.01
N LYS A 213 12.86 15.13 20.20
CA LYS A 213 14.03 15.99 20.44
C LYS A 213 15.03 15.93 19.28
N THR A 214 14.73 15.18 18.24
CA THR A 214 15.58 15.00 17.08
C THR A 214 15.13 15.97 16.01
N HIS A 215 16.09 16.65 15.37
CA HIS A 215 15.78 17.45 14.20
C HIS A 215 15.38 16.54 13.05
N ILE A 216 14.28 16.84 12.39
CA ILE A 216 13.74 16.11 11.25
C ILE A 216 13.73 17.06 10.05
N ASP A 217 14.52 16.78 9.04
CA ASP A 217 14.60 17.62 7.85
C ASP A 217 13.31 17.45 7.01
N THR A 218 12.93 16.22 6.73
CA THR A 218 11.70 15.92 5.97
C THR A 218 10.86 14.85 6.66
N LEU A 219 9.58 15.10 6.81
CA LEU A 219 8.60 14.13 7.27
C LEU A 219 7.51 13.95 6.23
N ILE A 220 7.29 12.69 5.81
CA ILE A 220 6.27 12.31 4.84
C ILE A 220 5.14 11.60 5.59
N VAL A 221 3.91 11.97 5.30
CA VAL A 221 2.72 11.31 5.85
C VAL A 221 1.78 10.90 4.73
N ASP A 222 1.35 9.63 4.75
CA ASP A 222 0.32 9.07 3.86
C ASP A 222 -0.73 8.33 4.70
N PRO A 223 -1.53 9.08 5.49
CA PRO A 223 -2.47 8.49 6.43
C PRO A 223 -3.69 7.87 5.74
N PRO A 224 -4.48 7.04 6.44
CA PRO A 224 -5.75 6.53 5.94
C PRO A 224 -6.75 7.67 5.64
N ARG A 225 -7.88 7.33 5.02
CA ARG A 225 -8.93 8.28 4.58
C ARG A 225 -9.45 9.24 5.65
N THR A 226 -9.31 8.88 6.91
CA THR A 226 -9.69 9.70 8.06
C THR A 226 -8.75 10.90 8.27
N GLY A 227 -7.61 10.92 7.59
CA GLY A 227 -6.55 11.91 7.79
C GLY A 227 -5.73 11.64 9.05
N LEU A 228 -4.93 12.63 9.43
CA LEU A 228 -4.17 12.61 10.68
C LEU A 228 -5.13 12.86 11.86
N ASP A 229 -4.97 12.09 12.92
CA ASP A 229 -5.64 12.35 14.18
C ASP A 229 -5.01 13.51 14.96
N ASP A 230 -5.67 13.93 16.03
CA ASP A 230 -5.22 15.10 16.83
C ASP A 230 -3.86 14.81 17.49
N ARG A 231 -3.59 13.56 17.88
CA ARG A 231 -2.30 13.15 18.48
C ARG A 231 -1.15 13.31 17.48
N MET A 232 -1.34 12.86 16.24
CA MET A 232 -0.34 13.00 15.20
C MET A 232 -0.11 14.46 14.83
N LEU A 233 -1.17 15.26 14.71
CA LEU A 233 -1.06 16.70 14.48
C LEU A 233 -0.27 17.41 15.60
N GLU A 234 -0.55 17.07 16.85
CA GLU A 234 0.19 17.59 17.99
C GLU A 234 1.67 17.19 17.96
N CYS A 235 1.97 15.93 17.57
CA CYS A 235 3.34 15.46 17.39
C CYS A 235 4.08 16.25 16.29
N LEU A 236 3.44 16.53 15.15
CA LEU A 236 4.02 17.34 14.08
C LEU A 236 4.35 18.77 14.55
N LEU A 237 3.41 19.40 15.27
CA LEU A 237 3.59 20.76 15.79
C LEU A 237 4.70 20.85 16.87
N LYS A 238 4.98 19.76 17.58
CA LYS A 238 6.05 19.67 18.58
C LYS A 238 7.40 19.30 17.98
N ALA A 239 7.42 18.32 17.07
CA ALA A 239 8.65 17.87 16.41
C ALA A 239 9.18 18.90 15.40
N LYS A 240 8.28 19.68 14.78
CA LYS A 240 8.59 20.78 13.88
C LYS A 240 9.54 20.38 12.74
N PRO A 241 9.23 19.36 11.92
CA PRO A 241 10.01 19.07 10.74
C PRO A 241 10.16 20.31 9.85
N ASP A 242 11.29 20.46 9.16
CA ASP A 242 11.46 21.62 8.26
C ASP A 242 10.55 21.54 7.04
N ASN A 243 10.38 20.32 6.52
CA ASN A 243 9.54 20.01 5.36
C ASN A 243 8.55 18.89 5.73
N ILE A 244 7.26 19.11 5.49
CA ILE A 244 6.24 18.07 5.60
C ILE A 244 5.65 17.84 4.22
N ILE A 245 5.66 16.58 3.77
CA ILE A 245 4.98 16.17 2.54
C ILE A 245 3.78 15.32 2.94
N TYR A 246 2.59 15.86 2.70
CA TYR A 246 1.34 15.21 3.04
C TYR A 246 0.68 14.66 1.77
N ILE A 247 0.55 13.35 1.70
CA ILE A 247 -0.17 12.62 0.65
C ILE A 247 -1.55 12.27 1.21
N SER A 248 -2.61 12.47 0.45
CA SER A 248 -3.98 12.20 0.92
C SER A 248 -4.93 11.82 -0.19
N CYS A 249 -5.69 10.76 0.02
CA CYS A 249 -6.80 10.35 -0.84
C CYS A 249 -8.13 11.07 -0.52
N ASN A 250 -8.15 11.98 0.46
CA ASN A 250 -9.35 12.69 0.88
C ASN A 250 -9.07 14.20 1.07
N PRO A 251 -9.39 15.03 0.07
CA PRO A 251 -9.14 16.49 0.15
C PRO A 251 -9.82 17.19 1.32
N ALA A 252 -10.97 16.70 1.80
CA ALA A 252 -11.69 17.33 2.90
C ALA A 252 -10.95 17.16 4.25
N THR A 253 -10.49 15.95 4.55
CA THR A 253 -9.68 15.69 5.76
C THR A 253 -8.31 16.36 5.65
N LEU A 254 -7.71 16.35 4.47
CA LEU A 254 -6.45 17.04 4.18
C LEU A 254 -6.57 18.54 4.51
N SER A 255 -7.60 19.22 3.99
CA SER A 255 -7.83 20.65 4.25
C SER A 255 -7.97 20.95 5.74
N LYS A 256 -8.73 20.12 6.48
CA LYS A 256 -8.88 20.27 7.94
C LYS A 256 -7.51 20.14 8.65
N ASN A 257 -6.74 19.12 8.32
CA ASN A 257 -5.43 18.90 8.95
C ASN A 257 -4.43 20.01 8.61
N ILE A 258 -4.40 20.46 7.35
CA ILE A 258 -3.52 21.57 6.93
C ILE A 258 -3.84 22.83 7.71
N ASN A 259 -5.13 23.19 7.89
CA ASN A 259 -5.50 24.37 8.65
C ASN A 259 -4.92 24.39 10.07
N THR A 260 -4.80 23.23 10.72
CA THR A 260 -4.14 23.11 12.04
C THR A 260 -2.65 23.40 11.94
N LEU A 261 -2.00 23.02 10.83
CA LEU A 261 -0.56 23.20 10.64
C LEU A 261 -0.17 24.62 10.18
N LEU A 262 -1.09 25.38 9.58
CA LEU A 262 -0.81 26.72 9.02
C LEU A 262 -0.28 27.74 10.03
N GLY A 263 -0.47 27.52 11.33
CA GLY A 263 0.13 28.36 12.37
C GLY A 263 1.67 28.37 12.33
N GLN A 264 2.29 27.23 12.02
CA GLN A 264 3.73 27.06 12.00
C GLN A 264 4.31 26.79 10.59
N TYR A 265 3.46 26.43 9.63
CA TYR A 265 3.86 26.09 8.27
C TYR A 265 3.23 27.00 7.22
N ARG A 266 3.85 27.05 6.05
CA ARG A 266 3.24 27.63 4.83
C ARG A 266 3.16 26.57 3.75
N ILE A 267 2.14 26.62 2.94
CA ILE A 267 2.00 25.75 1.77
C ILE A 267 3.01 26.21 0.72
N LYS A 268 3.87 25.32 0.24
CA LYS A 268 4.81 25.58 -0.87
C LYS A 268 4.25 25.10 -2.20
N SER A 269 3.60 23.93 -2.19
CA SER A 269 3.00 23.37 -3.41
C SER A 269 1.80 22.48 -3.07
N ILE A 270 0.87 22.38 -4.02
CA ILE A 270 -0.26 21.44 -4.00
C ILE A 270 -0.33 20.82 -5.41
N ARG A 271 -0.45 19.50 -5.47
CA ARG A 271 -0.64 18.79 -6.73
C ARG A 271 -1.59 17.61 -6.57
N ALA A 272 -2.53 17.49 -7.49
CA ALA A 272 -3.47 16.38 -7.56
C ALA A 272 -3.00 15.31 -8.55
N PHE A 273 -3.34 14.04 -8.27
CA PHE A 273 -3.04 12.87 -9.09
C PHE A 273 -4.29 12.01 -9.23
N ASP A 274 -4.62 11.63 -10.44
CA ASP A 274 -5.74 10.72 -10.74
C ASP A 274 -5.24 9.27 -10.72
N LEU A 275 -5.31 8.65 -9.53
CA LEU A 275 -5.00 7.22 -9.35
C LEU A 275 -6.21 6.33 -9.64
N PHE A 276 -7.41 6.89 -9.58
CA PHE A 276 -8.67 6.17 -9.69
C PHE A 276 -9.58 6.81 -10.74
N PRO A 277 -9.23 6.73 -12.05
CA PRO A 277 -10.02 7.31 -13.13
C PRO A 277 -11.48 6.89 -13.08
N ASN A 278 -12.38 7.78 -13.50
CA ASN A 278 -13.83 7.56 -13.47
C ASN A 278 -14.44 7.38 -12.05
N THR A 279 -13.73 7.77 -11.01
CA THR A 279 -14.25 7.83 -9.63
C THR A 279 -14.14 9.24 -9.05
N GLN A 280 -14.74 9.47 -7.89
CA GLN A 280 -14.61 10.74 -7.17
C GLN A 280 -13.31 10.88 -6.35
N HIS A 281 -12.43 9.88 -6.43
CA HIS A 281 -11.21 9.85 -5.64
C HIS A 281 -10.07 10.55 -6.35
N VAL A 282 -9.36 11.42 -5.62
CA VAL A 282 -8.17 12.12 -6.08
C VAL A 282 -7.10 12.04 -5.00
N GLU A 283 -5.91 11.63 -5.37
CA GLU A 283 -4.75 11.73 -4.49
C GLU A 283 -4.18 13.15 -4.58
N THR A 284 -3.89 13.74 -3.43
CA THR A 284 -3.38 15.10 -3.36
C THR A 284 -2.08 15.11 -2.56
N VAL A 285 -1.03 15.66 -3.12
CA VAL A 285 0.25 15.88 -2.46
C VAL A 285 0.37 17.35 -2.11
N VAL A 286 0.61 17.64 -0.83
CA VAL A 286 0.85 19.00 -0.33
C VAL A 286 2.22 19.07 0.32
N GLN A 287 3.02 20.04 -0.10
CA GLN A 287 4.29 20.36 0.55
C GLN A 287 4.11 21.56 1.49
N LEU A 288 4.45 21.36 2.74
CA LEU A 288 4.42 22.36 3.79
C LEU A 288 5.85 22.64 4.28
N ILE A 289 6.26 23.89 4.27
CA ILE A 289 7.56 24.31 4.76
C ILE A 289 7.37 25.10 6.05
N ARG A 290 8.19 24.78 7.04
CA ARG A 290 8.22 25.50 8.32
C ARG A 290 8.47 26.99 8.09
N LYS A 291 7.68 27.85 8.75
CA LYS A 291 7.91 29.28 8.78
C LYS A 291 9.17 29.55 9.61
N ASN A 292 10.08 30.34 9.06
CA ASN A 292 11.15 30.89 9.86
C ASN A 292 10.52 31.82 10.92
N SER A 293 10.90 31.62 12.17
CA SER A 293 10.49 32.49 13.29
C SER A 293 11.16 33.84 13.18
#